data_6f54907e31713214a0bb0a9bd3e0a4a8
#
_entry.id   6f54907e31713214a0bb0a9bd3e0a4a8
#
_cell.length_a   1.000
_cell.length_b   1.000
_cell.length_c   1.000
_cell.angle_alpha   90.00
_cell.angle_beta   90.00
_cell.angle_gamma   90.00
#
_symmetry.space_group_name_H-M   'P 1'
#
loop_
_entity.id
_entity.type
_entity.pdbx_description
1 polymer ?
#
loop_
_entity_poly.entity_id
_entity_poly.type
_entity_poly.pdbx_seq_one_letter_code
_entity_poly.pdbx_strand_id
1 'polypeptide(L)'
;VRPGVYETWSACEPLVKGFPGAIYKSFPTRQEAEAFVGRECVTEESKHTDENMVYAFVDGSYNSATQVYGYGGFLMDHGERYVLQGHGDDPEMASMRNVAGEILGAMAAVKLAVEKGLPELAIYYDYLGIEMWATGGWKRNKTGTIAYYDYMLQVQDKIRVTFIKVKGHSGVEGNEEADRLAKEAVGITG
;
A
#
# COMPACT_ATOMS: atom_id res chain seq x y z
N VAL A 1 -1.94 -22.75 -17.16
CA VAL A 1 -0.55 -23.17 -16.86
C VAL A 1 -0.33 -22.96 -15.37
N ARG A 2 0.22 -23.94 -14.67
CA ARG A 2 0.48 -23.81 -13.23
C ARG A 2 1.77 -23.03 -13.03
N PRO A 3 1.80 -22.05 -12.10
CA PRO A 3 3.03 -21.42 -11.66
C PRO A 3 4.01 -22.47 -11.13
N GLY A 4 5.30 -22.29 -11.39
CA GLY A 4 6.31 -23.23 -10.94
C GLY A 4 7.72 -22.70 -11.11
N VAL A 5 8.66 -23.32 -10.40
CA VAL A 5 10.09 -23.08 -10.53
C VAL A 5 10.71 -24.13 -11.42
N TYR A 6 11.46 -23.70 -12.41
CA TYR A 6 12.12 -24.54 -13.40
C TYR A 6 13.63 -24.29 -13.37
N GLU A 7 14.42 -25.35 -13.40
CA GLU A 7 15.88 -25.25 -13.29
C GLU A 7 16.56 -24.86 -14.59
N THR A 8 15.85 -24.99 -15.71
CA THR A 8 16.39 -24.65 -17.04
C THR A 8 15.36 -23.87 -17.86
N TRP A 9 15.86 -22.99 -18.71
CA TRP A 9 15.00 -22.28 -19.67
C TRP A 9 14.27 -23.24 -20.61
N SER A 10 14.92 -24.30 -21.05
CA SER A 10 14.33 -25.31 -21.94
C SER A 10 13.10 -25.99 -21.33
N ALA A 11 13.04 -26.10 -20.02
CA ALA A 11 11.88 -26.64 -19.31
C ALA A 11 10.76 -25.60 -19.11
N CYS A 12 11.11 -24.33 -18.98
CA CYS A 12 10.19 -23.22 -18.79
C CYS A 12 9.59 -22.71 -20.11
N GLU A 13 10.39 -22.59 -21.16
CA GLU A 13 10.02 -21.98 -22.45
C GLU A 13 8.73 -22.54 -23.06
N PRO A 14 8.51 -23.87 -23.14
CA PRO A 14 7.28 -24.42 -23.74
C PRO A 14 6.01 -24.07 -22.98
N LEU A 15 6.13 -23.72 -21.69
CA LEU A 15 5.02 -23.41 -20.81
C LEU A 15 4.63 -21.92 -20.84
N VAL A 16 5.55 -21.06 -21.21
CA VAL A 16 5.35 -19.60 -21.27
C VAL A 16 5.22 -19.06 -22.69
N LYS A 17 5.83 -19.74 -23.66
CA LYS A 17 5.80 -19.35 -25.08
C LYS A 17 4.41 -19.53 -25.67
N GLY A 18 3.82 -18.42 -26.12
CA GLY A 18 2.46 -18.42 -26.69
C GLY A 18 1.34 -18.30 -25.65
N PHE A 19 1.67 -18.10 -24.37
CA PHE A 19 0.68 -17.87 -23.35
C PHE A 19 0.56 -16.35 -23.05
N PRO A 20 -0.56 -15.67 -23.41
CA PRO A 20 -0.74 -14.25 -23.16
C PRO A 20 -0.69 -13.96 -21.66
N GLY A 21 0.17 -13.01 -21.24
CA GLY A 21 0.31 -12.63 -19.85
C GLY A 21 1.24 -13.52 -19.00
N ALA A 22 2.00 -14.43 -19.62
CA ALA A 22 3.00 -15.20 -18.88
C ALA A 22 4.11 -14.29 -18.36
N ILE A 23 4.34 -14.32 -17.06
CA ILE A 23 5.44 -13.62 -16.38
C ILE A 23 6.48 -14.66 -15.99
N TYR A 24 7.74 -14.43 -16.38
CA TYR A 24 8.86 -15.28 -16.03
C TYR A 24 10.12 -14.47 -15.75
N LYS A 25 10.93 -14.94 -14.83
CA LYS A 25 12.18 -14.28 -14.41
C LYS A 25 13.21 -15.33 -13.99
N SER A 26 14.49 -15.08 -14.26
CA SER A 26 15.58 -15.90 -13.78
C SER A 26 16.07 -15.43 -12.41
N PHE A 27 16.45 -16.36 -11.55
CA PHE A 27 16.97 -16.09 -10.22
C PHE A 27 18.26 -16.88 -10.00
N PRO A 28 19.22 -16.37 -9.22
CA PRO A 28 20.46 -17.07 -8.93
C PRO A 28 20.27 -18.26 -7.98
N THR A 29 19.19 -18.30 -7.20
CA THR A 29 18.88 -19.37 -6.26
C THR A 29 17.45 -19.87 -6.41
N ARG A 30 17.24 -21.16 -6.10
CA ARG A 30 15.92 -21.78 -6.10
C ARG A 30 14.99 -21.13 -5.06
N GLN A 31 15.52 -20.74 -3.92
CA GLN A 31 14.75 -20.12 -2.84
C GLN A 31 14.16 -18.77 -3.26
N GLU A 32 14.92 -17.97 -4.01
CA GLU A 32 14.43 -16.70 -4.57
C GLU A 32 13.37 -16.92 -5.64
N ALA A 33 13.52 -17.96 -6.48
CA ALA A 33 12.54 -18.34 -7.48
C ALA A 33 11.23 -18.84 -6.83
N GLU A 34 11.30 -19.63 -5.77
CA GLU A 34 10.14 -20.10 -5.01
C GLU A 34 9.43 -18.94 -4.30
N ALA A 35 10.16 -17.98 -3.76
CA ALA A 35 9.61 -16.77 -3.17
C ALA A 35 8.89 -15.88 -4.20
N PHE A 36 9.42 -15.81 -5.42
CA PHE A 36 8.78 -15.08 -6.52
C PHE A 36 7.47 -15.75 -6.96
N VAL A 37 7.47 -17.05 -7.19
CA VAL A 37 6.27 -17.82 -7.57
C VAL A 37 5.23 -17.77 -6.45
N GLY A 38 5.64 -17.83 -5.19
CA GLY A 38 4.74 -17.72 -4.04
C GLY A 38 4.10 -16.32 -3.89
N ARG A 39 4.78 -15.27 -4.36
CA ARG A 39 4.24 -13.89 -4.36
C ARG A 39 3.32 -13.62 -5.55
N GLU A 40 3.54 -14.27 -6.68
CA GLU A 40 2.72 -14.08 -7.89
C GLU A 40 1.50 -15.01 -7.96
N CYS A 41 1.36 -15.96 -7.07
CA CYS A 41 0.10 -16.73 -6.93
C CYS A 41 -1.04 -15.94 -6.29
N VAL A 42 -0.85 -14.64 -6.04
CA VAL A 42 -1.96 -13.72 -5.74
C VAL A 42 -2.34 -12.99 -7.04
N THR A 43 -2.64 -13.74 -8.10
CA THR A 43 -3.33 -13.20 -9.27
C THR A 43 -4.81 -12.97 -8.95
N GLU A 44 -5.24 -11.73 -9.10
CA GLU A 44 -6.53 -11.26 -9.63
C GLU A 44 -7.70 -12.27 -9.69
N GLU A 45 -8.00 -12.96 -8.61
CA GLU A 45 -9.30 -13.59 -8.38
C GLU A 45 -9.42 -13.98 -6.89
N SER A 46 -9.38 -12.99 -6.03
CA SER A 46 -10.09 -13.14 -4.79
C SER A 46 -10.93 -11.89 -4.54
N LYS A 47 -12.10 -11.84 -5.17
CA LYS A 47 -13.30 -11.28 -4.55
C LYS A 47 -13.67 -12.15 -3.33
N HIS A 48 -12.73 -12.35 -2.44
CA HIS A 48 -12.93 -12.72 -1.06
C HIS A 48 -12.32 -11.58 -0.24
N THR A 49 -13.02 -10.46 -0.19
CA THR A 49 -13.04 -9.67 1.01
C THR A 49 -13.63 -10.63 2.06
N ASP A 50 -12.75 -11.34 2.72
CA ASP A 50 -13.11 -12.07 3.93
C ASP A 50 -13.75 -11.03 4.84
N GLU A 51 -15.06 -11.18 5.15
CA GLU A 51 -15.80 -10.25 6.01
C GLU A 51 -15.14 -10.14 7.41
N ASN A 52 -14.15 -10.97 7.67
CA ASN A 52 -13.34 -11.01 8.88
C ASN A 52 -12.00 -10.26 8.79
N MET A 53 -11.61 -9.70 7.64
CA MET A 53 -10.35 -8.98 7.54
C MET A 53 -10.49 -7.50 7.94
N VAL A 54 -9.50 -7.01 8.68
CA VAL A 54 -9.31 -5.57 8.94
C VAL A 54 -8.29 -5.04 7.95
N TYR A 55 -8.71 -4.13 7.10
CA TYR A 55 -7.83 -3.54 6.09
C TYR A 55 -8.14 -2.07 5.83
N ALA A 56 -7.17 -1.35 5.28
CA ALA A 56 -7.35 0.03 4.84
C ALA A 56 -6.75 0.23 3.45
N PHE A 57 -7.39 1.07 2.66
CA PHE A 57 -6.80 1.69 1.48
C PHE A 57 -6.45 3.13 1.79
N VAL A 58 -5.27 3.57 1.39
CA VAL A 58 -4.80 4.95 1.59
C VAL A 58 -4.14 5.46 0.33
N ASP A 59 -4.34 6.74 0.03
CA ASP A 59 -3.69 7.45 -1.05
C ASP A 59 -3.44 8.91 -0.64
N GLY A 60 -2.52 9.58 -1.31
CA GLY A 60 -2.15 10.95 -1.08
C GLY A 60 -2.39 11.83 -2.30
N SER A 61 -2.73 13.08 -2.07
CA SER A 61 -2.88 14.10 -3.10
C SER A 61 -2.21 15.41 -2.70
N TYR A 62 -1.88 16.23 -3.68
CA TYR A 62 -1.25 17.52 -3.48
C TYR A 62 -1.80 18.56 -4.45
N ASN A 63 -2.28 19.66 -3.91
CA ASN A 63 -2.72 20.80 -4.70
C ASN A 63 -1.59 21.82 -4.81
N SER A 64 -0.99 21.92 -5.98
CA SER A 64 0.14 22.82 -6.24
C SER A 64 -0.22 24.31 -6.21
N ALA A 65 -1.49 24.65 -6.42
CA ALA A 65 -1.95 26.04 -6.37
C ALA A 65 -2.08 26.56 -4.93
N THR A 66 -2.49 25.72 -4.01
CA THR A 66 -2.68 26.04 -2.59
C THR A 66 -1.54 25.54 -1.69
N GLN A 67 -0.65 24.69 -2.22
CA GLN A 67 0.40 23.98 -1.49
C GLN A 67 -0.12 23.11 -0.34
N VAL A 68 -1.36 22.67 -0.42
CA VAL A 68 -2.00 21.76 0.52
C VAL A 68 -1.79 20.32 0.07
N TYR A 69 -1.30 19.49 0.98
CA TYR A 69 -1.26 18.04 0.82
C TYR A 69 -2.40 17.39 1.60
N GLY A 70 -2.89 16.28 1.13
CA GLY A 70 -4.00 15.60 1.78
C GLY A 70 -3.97 14.10 1.56
N TYR A 71 -4.77 13.42 2.33
CA TYR A 71 -4.96 11.99 2.21
C TYR A 71 -6.45 11.64 2.13
N GLY A 72 -6.70 10.54 1.50
CA GLY A 72 -7.99 9.89 1.44
C GLY A 72 -7.85 8.39 1.55
N GLY A 73 -8.91 7.76 1.98
CA GLY A 73 -8.97 6.32 2.10
C GLY A 73 -10.10 5.87 3.00
N PHE A 74 -10.07 4.62 3.37
CA PHE A 74 -11.02 4.05 4.32
C PHE A 74 -10.41 2.84 5.03
N LEU A 75 -10.91 2.58 6.21
CA LEU A 75 -10.62 1.37 6.98
C LEU A 75 -11.89 0.52 7.01
N MET A 76 -11.73 -0.77 6.70
CA MET A 76 -12.77 -1.78 6.85
C MET A 76 -12.49 -2.63 8.09
N ASP A 77 -13.44 -2.69 8.98
CA ASP A 77 -13.41 -3.46 10.21
C ASP A 77 -14.61 -4.40 10.25
N HIS A 78 -14.40 -5.67 9.91
CA HIS A 78 -15.46 -6.69 9.91
C HIS A 78 -16.74 -6.27 9.19
N GLY A 79 -16.62 -5.63 8.02
CA GLY A 79 -17.73 -5.14 7.22
C GLY A 79 -18.18 -3.71 7.54
N GLU A 80 -17.72 -3.10 8.63
CA GLU A 80 -17.93 -1.68 8.91
C GLU A 80 -16.86 -0.81 8.25
N ARG A 81 -17.31 0.26 7.61
CA ARG A 81 -16.46 1.16 6.86
C ARG A 81 -16.27 2.50 7.55
N TYR A 82 -15.02 2.90 7.72
CA TYR A 82 -14.62 4.18 8.29
C TYR A 82 -13.84 4.99 7.26
N VAL A 83 -14.36 6.13 6.86
CA VAL A 83 -13.67 7.03 5.92
C VAL A 83 -12.50 7.71 6.62
N LEU A 84 -11.35 7.72 5.93
CA LEU A 84 -10.13 8.40 6.34
C LEU A 84 -9.91 9.55 5.35
N GLN A 85 -9.94 10.78 5.85
CA GLN A 85 -9.73 11.95 5.01
C GLN A 85 -9.19 13.11 5.85
N GLY A 86 -8.19 13.82 5.30
CA GLY A 86 -7.62 14.97 5.97
C GLY A 86 -6.58 15.65 5.09
N HIS A 87 -6.12 16.81 5.55
CA HIS A 87 -5.15 17.62 4.83
C HIS A 87 -4.24 18.39 5.80
N GLY A 88 -3.16 18.94 5.27
CA GLY A 88 -2.24 19.81 5.97
C GLY A 88 -1.54 20.77 5.01
N ASP A 89 -0.95 21.81 5.57
CA ASP A 89 -0.28 22.89 4.86
C ASP A 89 1.11 23.21 5.42
N ASP A 90 1.66 22.34 6.28
CA ASP A 90 3.02 22.49 6.78
C ASP A 90 4.03 22.52 5.61
N PRO A 91 4.87 23.57 5.50
CA PRO A 91 5.75 23.74 4.34
C PRO A 91 6.78 22.65 4.16
N GLU A 92 7.28 22.04 5.25
CA GLU A 92 8.26 20.97 5.18
C GLU A 92 7.61 19.69 4.64
N MET A 93 6.43 19.36 5.17
CA MET A 93 5.63 18.25 4.67
C MET A 93 5.17 18.49 3.22
N ALA A 94 4.71 19.70 2.89
CA ALA A 94 4.27 20.09 1.55
C ALA A 94 5.38 19.91 0.49
N SER A 95 6.66 19.99 0.89
CA SER A 95 7.81 19.71 0.01
C SER A 95 7.83 18.26 -0.51
N MET A 96 7.16 17.35 0.17
CA MET A 96 6.99 15.95 -0.22
C MET A 96 5.76 15.72 -1.10
N ARG A 97 4.95 16.75 -1.34
CA ARG A 97 3.74 16.73 -2.19
C ARG A 97 2.75 15.63 -1.78
N ASN A 98 2.26 14.83 -2.74
CA ASN A 98 1.33 13.73 -2.49
C ASN A 98 1.87 12.69 -1.50
N VAL A 99 3.18 12.47 -1.46
CA VAL A 99 3.81 11.53 -0.51
C VAL A 99 3.56 11.93 0.95
N ALA A 100 3.50 13.23 1.25
CA ALA A 100 3.10 13.72 2.59
C ALA A 100 1.69 13.25 2.95
N GLY A 101 0.76 13.33 2.00
CA GLY A 101 -0.60 12.82 2.17
C GLY A 101 -0.64 11.31 2.40
N GLU A 102 0.11 10.54 1.63
CA GLU A 102 0.18 9.08 1.80
C GLU A 102 0.71 8.67 3.18
N ILE A 103 1.75 9.33 3.68
CA ILE A 103 2.27 9.11 5.04
C ILE A 103 1.18 9.41 6.09
N LEU A 104 0.51 10.55 5.98
CA LEU A 104 -0.57 10.90 6.92
C LEU A 104 -1.75 9.94 6.84
N GLY A 105 -2.10 9.48 5.64
CA GLY A 105 -3.15 8.48 5.44
C GLY A 105 -2.83 7.16 6.10
N ALA A 106 -1.62 6.66 5.94
CA ALA A 106 -1.14 5.46 6.60
C ALA A 106 -1.16 5.60 8.13
N MET A 107 -0.66 6.73 8.65
CA MET A 107 -0.71 7.01 10.10
C MET A 107 -2.15 7.10 10.62
N ALA A 108 -3.05 7.73 9.89
CA ALA A 108 -4.46 7.85 10.26
C ALA A 108 -5.15 6.48 10.32
N ALA A 109 -4.86 5.59 9.35
CA ALA A 109 -5.37 4.23 9.35
C ALA A 109 -4.90 3.43 10.58
N VAL A 110 -3.60 3.47 10.86
CA VAL A 110 -3.02 2.78 12.01
C VAL A 110 -3.55 3.36 13.32
N LYS A 111 -3.65 4.69 13.43
CA LYS A 111 -4.19 5.36 14.61
C LYS A 111 -5.62 4.93 14.91
N LEU A 112 -6.48 4.94 13.92
CA LEU A 112 -7.87 4.49 14.08
C LEU A 112 -7.94 3.02 14.50
N ALA A 113 -7.13 2.15 13.88
CA ALA A 113 -7.08 0.74 14.23
C ALA A 113 -6.63 0.51 15.69
N VAL A 114 -5.61 1.26 16.15
CA VAL A 114 -5.15 1.22 17.55
C VAL A 114 -6.21 1.74 18.51
N GLU A 115 -6.89 2.85 18.20
CA GLU A 115 -7.98 3.42 19.00
C GLU A 115 -9.17 2.46 19.15
N LYS A 116 -9.44 1.67 18.10
CA LYS A 116 -10.47 0.62 18.12
C LYS A 116 -10.01 -0.67 18.83
N GLY A 117 -8.73 -0.76 19.21
CA GLY A 117 -8.17 -1.97 19.84
C GLY A 117 -8.02 -3.15 18.88
N LEU A 118 -7.89 -2.90 17.60
CA LEU A 118 -7.73 -3.94 16.59
C LEU A 118 -6.31 -4.54 16.66
N PRO A 119 -6.18 -5.89 16.65
CA PRO A 119 -4.88 -6.55 16.81
C PRO A 119 -4.01 -6.51 15.55
N GLU A 120 -4.63 -6.32 14.38
CA GLU A 120 -3.94 -6.31 13.09
C GLU A 120 -4.63 -5.40 12.09
N LEU A 121 -3.86 -4.91 11.12
CA LEU A 121 -4.33 -4.08 10.02
C LEU A 121 -3.51 -4.37 8.76
N ALA A 122 -4.16 -4.65 7.64
CA ALA A 122 -3.53 -4.68 6.33
C ALA A 122 -3.70 -3.31 5.64
N ILE A 123 -2.61 -2.66 5.24
CA ILE A 123 -2.64 -1.38 4.52
C ILE A 123 -2.34 -1.64 3.05
N TYR A 124 -3.31 -1.32 2.20
CA TYR A 124 -3.16 -1.31 0.74
C TYR A 124 -2.68 0.06 0.29
N TYR A 125 -1.59 0.10 -0.46
CA TYR A 125 -0.90 1.34 -0.86
C TYR A 125 -0.25 1.17 -2.24
N ASP A 126 0.03 2.25 -2.96
CA ASP A 126 0.68 2.20 -4.28
C ASP A 126 2.12 2.76 -4.28
N TYR A 127 2.47 3.65 -3.36
CA TYR A 127 3.81 4.20 -3.24
C TYR A 127 4.70 3.41 -2.26
N LEU A 128 5.76 2.79 -2.78
CA LEU A 128 6.63 1.88 -2.02
C LEU A 128 7.24 2.49 -0.74
N GLY A 129 7.42 3.80 -0.68
CA GLY A 129 7.92 4.50 0.49
C GLY A 129 7.10 4.27 1.76
N ILE A 130 5.81 4.02 1.63
CA ILE A 130 4.92 3.76 2.77
C ILE A 130 5.36 2.53 3.56
N GLU A 131 5.70 1.45 2.89
CA GLU A 131 6.26 0.25 3.54
C GLU A 131 7.72 0.46 3.96
N MET A 132 8.55 0.99 3.05
CA MET A 132 10.00 1.05 3.25
C MET A 132 10.42 1.99 4.39
N TRP A 133 9.71 3.09 4.61
CA TRP A 133 9.97 3.96 5.75
C TRP A 133 9.40 3.38 7.05
N ALA A 134 8.23 2.79 7.02
CA ALA A 134 7.63 2.17 8.21
C ALA A 134 8.47 1.02 8.77
N THR A 135 9.08 0.21 7.89
CA THR A 135 9.88 -0.95 8.25
C THR A 135 11.37 -0.64 8.42
N GLY A 136 11.80 0.58 8.15
CA GLY A 136 13.21 0.98 8.24
C GLY A 136 14.08 0.61 7.03
N GLY A 137 13.47 0.11 5.95
CA GLY A 137 14.17 -0.28 4.72
C GLY A 137 14.81 0.88 3.96
N TRP A 138 14.23 2.07 4.05
CA TRP A 138 14.79 3.30 3.48
C TRP A 138 15.26 4.27 4.54
N LYS A 139 16.30 5.06 4.21
CA LYS A 139 16.76 6.17 5.04
C LYS A 139 15.67 7.23 5.17
N ARG A 140 15.58 7.83 6.33
CA ARG A 140 14.62 8.87 6.69
C ARG A 140 15.36 10.18 6.87
N ASN A 141 15.20 11.08 5.89
CA ASN A 141 15.91 12.36 5.84
C ASN A 141 14.97 13.57 5.98
N LYS A 142 13.67 13.34 6.04
CA LYS A 142 12.63 14.35 6.19
C LYS A 142 11.92 14.19 7.52
N THR A 143 11.52 15.27 8.15
CA THR A 143 10.78 15.25 9.42
C THR A 143 9.55 14.33 9.34
N GLY A 144 8.81 14.39 8.24
CA GLY A 144 7.64 13.53 8.04
C GLY A 144 7.96 12.04 7.98
N THR A 145 9.06 11.64 7.31
CA THR A 145 9.47 10.22 7.24
C THR A 145 10.02 9.72 8.57
N ILE A 146 10.69 10.57 9.32
CA ILE A 146 11.19 10.27 10.67
C ILE A 146 10.00 10.08 11.62
N ALA A 147 9.07 11.03 11.66
CA ALA A 147 7.88 10.98 12.50
C ALA A 147 7.01 9.74 12.20
N TYR A 148 6.89 9.38 10.94
CA TYR A 148 6.16 8.18 10.51
C TYR A 148 6.79 6.90 11.06
N TYR A 149 8.10 6.75 10.90
CA TYR A 149 8.84 5.60 11.42
C TYR A 149 8.74 5.51 12.96
N ASP A 150 8.97 6.62 13.65
CA ASP A 150 8.90 6.68 15.10
C ASP A 150 7.51 6.31 15.60
N TYR A 151 6.46 6.78 14.92
CA TYR A 151 5.09 6.39 15.23
C TYR A 151 4.85 4.89 15.05
N MET A 152 5.32 4.32 13.93
CA MET A 152 5.18 2.88 13.68
C MET A 152 5.91 2.04 14.74
N LEU A 153 7.08 2.48 15.21
CA LEU A 153 7.78 1.85 16.33
C LEU A 153 6.99 1.91 17.64
N GLN A 154 6.34 3.04 17.93
CA GLN A 154 5.54 3.20 19.14
C GLN A 154 4.33 2.26 19.21
N VAL A 155 3.78 1.90 18.08
CA VAL A 155 2.56 1.09 18.01
C VAL A 155 2.81 -0.40 17.69
N GLN A 156 4.05 -0.79 17.39
CA GLN A 156 4.39 -2.16 16.99
C GLN A 156 3.98 -3.25 18.00
N ASP A 157 3.95 -2.90 19.29
CA ASP A 157 3.51 -3.81 20.36
C ASP A 157 1.99 -3.83 20.55
N LYS A 158 1.27 -2.90 19.91
CA LYS A 158 -0.17 -2.75 20.02
C LYS A 158 -0.94 -3.34 18.84
N ILE A 159 -0.34 -3.28 17.65
CA ILE A 159 -0.96 -3.69 16.41
C ILE A 159 0.06 -4.28 15.45
N ARG A 160 -0.33 -5.35 14.75
CA ARG A 160 0.43 -5.88 13.62
C ARG A 160 -0.01 -5.19 12.33
N VAL A 161 0.89 -4.47 11.69
CA VAL A 161 0.63 -3.84 10.40
C VAL A 161 1.27 -4.65 9.28
N THR A 162 0.47 -5.05 8.30
CA THR A 162 0.91 -5.71 7.07
C THR A 162 0.74 -4.74 5.91
N PHE A 163 1.76 -4.62 5.06
CA PHE A 163 1.74 -3.73 3.91
C PHE A 163 1.49 -4.52 2.62
N ILE A 164 0.48 -4.12 1.85
CA ILE A 164 0.10 -4.77 0.60
C ILE A 164 0.17 -3.75 -0.53
N LYS A 165 1.18 -3.90 -1.38
CA LYS A 165 1.38 -2.99 -2.51
C LYS A 165 0.39 -3.30 -3.62
N VAL A 166 -0.37 -2.29 -4.04
CA VAL A 166 -1.22 -2.34 -5.23
C VAL A 166 -0.58 -1.53 -6.36
N LYS A 167 -1.00 -1.78 -7.58
CA LYS A 167 -0.58 -0.96 -8.71
C LYS A 167 -1.51 0.25 -8.79
N GLY A 168 -0.93 1.45 -8.74
CA GLY A 168 -1.69 2.69 -8.89
C GLY A 168 -2.46 2.74 -10.22
N HIS A 169 -3.68 3.28 -10.19
CA HIS A 169 -4.56 3.43 -11.36
C HIS A 169 -4.80 2.13 -12.17
N SER A 170 -4.84 0.99 -11.48
CA SER A 170 -5.02 -0.33 -12.11
C SER A 170 -6.47 -0.85 -12.09
N GLY A 171 -7.44 -0.01 -11.69
CA GLY A 171 -8.84 -0.41 -11.58
C GLY A 171 -9.18 -1.14 -10.28
N VAL A 172 -8.29 -1.13 -9.29
CA VAL A 172 -8.60 -1.63 -7.94
C VAL A 172 -9.55 -0.62 -7.28
N GLU A 173 -10.80 -0.99 -7.10
CA GLU A 173 -11.88 -0.11 -6.64
C GLU A 173 -11.53 0.65 -5.34
N GLY A 174 -10.94 -0.04 -4.36
CA GLY A 174 -10.53 0.59 -3.10
C GLY A 174 -9.43 1.64 -3.28
N ASN A 175 -8.48 1.42 -4.18
CA ASN A 175 -7.41 2.38 -4.47
C ASN A 175 -7.94 3.60 -5.22
N GLU A 176 -8.85 3.41 -6.18
CA GLU A 176 -9.50 4.51 -6.90
C GLU A 176 -10.36 5.38 -5.99
N GLU A 177 -11.02 4.78 -5.02
CA GLU A 177 -11.78 5.54 -4.03
C GLU A 177 -10.88 6.31 -3.08
N ALA A 178 -9.76 5.73 -2.63
CA ALA A 178 -8.78 6.44 -1.83
C ALA A 178 -8.21 7.65 -2.58
N ASP A 179 -7.86 7.51 -3.87
CA ASP A 179 -7.42 8.62 -4.74
C ASP A 179 -8.48 9.73 -4.83
N ARG A 180 -9.75 9.36 -5.05
CA ARG A 180 -10.85 10.33 -5.08
C ARG A 180 -10.98 11.11 -3.78
N LEU A 181 -10.98 10.43 -2.66
CA LEU A 181 -11.06 11.06 -1.33
C LEU A 181 -9.84 11.94 -1.04
N ALA A 182 -8.63 11.53 -1.45
CA ALA A 182 -7.42 12.32 -1.30
C ALA A 182 -7.47 13.62 -2.12
N LYS A 183 -7.97 13.57 -3.35
CA LYS A 183 -8.18 14.75 -4.21
C LYS A 183 -9.21 15.70 -3.61
N GLU A 184 -10.33 15.20 -3.14
CA GLU A 184 -11.34 16.01 -2.46
C GLU A 184 -10.78 16.72 -1.23
N ALA A 185 -9.92 16.05 -0.44
CA ALA A 185 -9.30 16.62 0.76
C ALA A 185 -8.48 17.89 0.47
N VAL A 186 -7.92 18.02 -0.71
CA VAL A 186 -7.10 19.18 -1.14
C VAL A 186 -7.84 20.13 -2.10
N GLY A 187 -9.14 19.93 -2.27
CA GLY A 187 -9.98 20.79 -3.13
C GLY A 187 -9.79 20.56 -4.63
N ILE A 188 -9.29 19.42 -5.04
CA ILE A 188 -9.22 19.00 -6.45
C ILE A 188 -10.51 18.23 -6.77
N THR A 189 -11.43 18.89 -7.45
CA THR A 189 -12.61 18.26 -8.04
C THR A 189 -12.28 17.84 -9.45
N GLY A 190 -12.25 16.54 -9.66
CA GLY A 190 -11.98 15.92 -10.96
C GLY A 190 -13.16 16.00 -11.91
#